data_f73b7e99e283697012cb779fa9b37348
#
_entry.id   f73b7e99e283697012cb779fa9b37348
#
_cell.length_a   1.000
_cell.length_b   1.000
_cell.length_c   1.000
_cell.angle_alpha   90.00
_cell.angle_beta   90.00
_cell.angle_gamma   90.00
#
_symmetry.space_group_name_H-M   'P 1'
#
loop_
_entity.id
_entity.type
_entity.pdbx_description
1 polymer ?
#
loop_
_entity_poly.entity_id
_entity_poly.type
_entity_poly.pdbx_seq_one_letter_code
_entity_poly.pdbx_strand_id
1 'polypeptide(L)'
;MNENKEFKLEALVEPLCLWYEKEKRSMPWRDDATPYHVWLSEIMLQQTRIEAAKAYYDRFTKCLPDIPSLAAVSEEELLKLWEGLGYYNRARNLKKAASLLVERYDGRLPADYDLLLSLPGIGRYTAGAIASIAYGLAEPAVDGNVLRVTMRYLNCDEDIMKMSVRTKMEKQLRAIMPKDCPGEFNQALMELGEVICIPNGKPLCEKCPLSHLCLAHKEGREMELPKKAEKKKRRIEKKTVLVFRQGDRIGIVRRPNQGLLAGMWEFPSKEGHLTMQQVKEYLSETVSCEVTVKRLKSGKHIFSHVEWHMRGYEIILPEGKPQDVVHGLLLCDLSEVQEKYPIPVAFHIFLHQI
;
A
#
# COMPACT_ATOMS: atom_id res chain seq x y z
N MET A 1 -36.80 -9.91 8.06
CA MET A 1 -35.86 -9.40 7.05
C MET A 1 -34.58 -10.23 7.13
N ASN A 2 -34.20 -11.16 6.37
CA ASN A 2 -34.51 -11.60 5.03
C ASN A 2 -33.92 -13.00 4.80
N GLU A 3 -34.66 -14.04 5.04
CA GLU A 3 -34.35 -15.41 4.56
C GLU A 3 -34.06 -15.40 3.05
N ASN A 4 -34.75 -14.51 2.33
CA ASN A 4 -34.60 -14.38 0.87
C ASN A 4 -33.26 -13.77 0.35
N LYS A 5 -32.40 -13.19 1.22
CA LYS A 5 -31.10 -12.63 0.82
C LYS A 5 -29.94 -13.61 1.02
N GLU A 6 -30.01 -14.52 2.00
CA GLU A 6 -29.03 -15.56 2.23
C GLU A 6 -29.05 -16.59 1.10
N PHE A 7 -30.20 -17.08 0.70
CA PHE A 7 -30.36 -17.96 -0.46
C PHE A 7 -29.82 -17.37 -1.76
N LYS A 8 -29.85 -16.04 -1.92
CA LYS A 8 -29.31 -15.39 -3.12
C LYS A 8 -27.77 -15.38 -3.16
N LEU A 9 -27.09 -15.22 -2.04
CA LEU A 9 -25.63 -15.23 -1.98
C LEU A 9 -25.07 -16.65 -2.18
N GLU A 10 -25.71 -17.68 -1.66
CA GLU A 10 -25.27 -19.05 -1.82
C GLU A 10 -25.19 -19.47 -3.30
N ALA A 11 -26.14 -19.01 -4.13
CA ALA A 11 -26.17 -19.30 -5.56
C ALA A 11 -24.97 -18.77 -6.36
N LEU A 12 -24.16 -17.85 -5.81
CA LEU A 12 -22.95 -17.36 -6.49
C LEU A 12 -21.74 -18.29 -6.33
N VAL A 13 -21.73 -19.19 -5.34
CA VAL A 13 -20.55 -19.97 -4.95
C VAL A 13 -20.07 -20.87 -6.10
N GLU A 14 -20.94 -21.74 -6.58
CA GLU A 14 -20.58 -22.72 -7.61
C GLU A 14 -20.13 -22.07 -8.94
N PRO A 15 -20.93 -21.17 -9.57
CA PRO A 15 -20.51 -20.56 -10.84
C PRO A 15 -19.21 -19.75 -10.70
N LEU A 16 -18.98 -19.16 -9.53
CA LEU A 16 -17.78 -18.36 -9.27
C LEU A 16 -16.52 -19.25 -9.12
N CYS A 17 -16.61 -20.33 -8.35
CA CYS A 17 -15.52 -21.27 -8.17
C CYS A 17 -15.15 -21.97 -9.49
N LEU A 18 -16.14 -22.42 -10.27
CA LEU A 18 -15.92 -23.03 -11.60
C LEU A 18 -15.27 -22.05 -12.58
N TRP A 19 -15.66 -20.79 -12.56
CA TRP A 19 -15.04 -19.76 -13.36
C TRP A 19 -13.58 -19.52 -12.95
N TYR A 20 -13.32 -19.40 -11.65
CA TYR A 20 -11.99 -19.14 -11.13
C TYR A 20 -10.99 -20.26 -11.46
N GLU A 21 -11.43 -21.49 -11.37
CA GLU A 21 -10.59 -22.64 -11.74
C GLU A 21 -10.04 -22.55 -13.17
N LYS A 22 -10.86 -22.03 -14.10
CA LYS A 22 -10.51 -21.90 -15.53
C LYS A 22 -9.76 -20.61 -15.87
N GLU A 23 -10.11 -19.50 -15.21
CA GLU A 23 -9.71 -18.15 -15.62
C GLU A 23 -8.72 -17.47 -14.67
N LYS A 24 -8.34 -18.13 -13.56
CA LYS A 24 -7.40 -17.56 -12.59
C LYS A 24 -6.06 -17.23 -13.22
N ARG A 25 -5.60 -16.01 -12.99
CA ARG A 25 -4.26 -15.57 -13.44
C ARG A 25 -3.17 -16.22 -12.59
N SER A 26 -2.07 -16.68 -13.22
CA SER A 26 -0.85 -17.08 -12.50
C SER A 26 -0.21 -15.87 -11.82
N MET A 27 0.14 -16.04 -10.56
CA MET A 27 0.80 -15.02 -9.74
C MET A 27 1.85 -15.69 -8.86
N PRO A 28 3.05 -15.13 -8.67
CA PRO A 28 4.11 -15.76 -7.89
C PRO A 28 3.66 -16.24 -6.49
N TRP A 29 2.82 -15.47 -5.83
CA TRP A 29 2.28 -15.79 -4.51
C TRP A 29 1.09 -16.77 -4.50
N ARG A 30 0.57 -17.15 -5.68
CA ARG A 30 -0.44 -18.19 -5.85
C ARG A 30 0.20 -19.53 -6.22
N ASP A 31 1.31 -19.47 -6.99
CA ASP A 31 2.03 -20.65 -7.44
C ASP A 31 2.80 -21.30 -6.27
N ASP A 32 3.22 -20.49 -5.27
CA ASP A 32 3.78 -20.92 -3.99
C ASP A 32 3.04 -20.23 -2.82
N ALA A 33 1.84 -20.72 -2.53
CA ALA A 33 0.91 -20.13 -1.54
C ALA A 33 1.24 -20.51 -0.09
N THR A 34 2.51 -20.43 0.34
CA THR A 34 2.85 -20.58 1.74
C THR A 34 2.23 -19.48 2.60
N PRO A 35 1.99 -19.69 3.90
CA PRO A 35 1.42 -18.67 4.77
C PRO A 35 2.20 -17.34 4.74
N TYR A 36 3.54 -17.40 4.65
CA TYR A 36 4.39 -16.22 4.54
C TYR A 36 4.17 -15.48 3.21
N HIS A 37 4.12 -16.20 2.10
CA HIS A 37 3.93 -15.63 0.77
C HIS A 37 2.56 -15.01 0.58
N VAL A 38 1.52 -15.67 1.10
CA VAL A 38 0.15 -15.11 1.12
C VAL A 38 0.12 -13.84 1.96
N TRP A 39 0.63 -13.87 3.19
CA TRP A 39 0.68 -12.69 4.05
C TRP A 39 1.42 -11.52 3.40
N LEU A 40 2.62 -11.77 2.88
CA LEU A 40 3.44 -10.76 2.24
C LEU A 40 2.74 -10.12 1.03
N SER A 41 2.21 -10.94 0.13
CA SER A 41 1.49 -10.45 -1.06
C SER A 41 0.26 -9.64 -0.69
N GLU A 42 -0.54 -10.10 0.27
CA GLU A 42 -1.74 -9.38 0.73
C GLU A 42 -1.39 -7.99 1.30
N ILE A 43 -0.29 -7.88 2.04
CA ILE A 43 0.17 -6.57 2.53
C ILE A 43 0.73 -5.71 1.38
N MET A 44 1.47 -6.28 0.43
CA MET A 44 2.00 -5.53 -0.72
C MET A 44 0.90 -5.02 -1.64
N LEU A 45 -0.15 -5.79 -1.86
CA LEU A 45 -1.28 -5.46 -2.73
C LEU A 45 -2.22 -4.39 -2.15
N GLN A 46 -2.14 -4.09 -0.84
CA GLN A 46 -2.93 -3.01 -0.26
C GLN A 46 -2.63 -1.68 -0.96
N GLN A 47 -3.58 -1.17 -1.76
CA GLN A 47 -3.46 0.08 -2.51
C GLN A 47 -2.30 0.11 -3.53
N THR A 48 -1.80 -1.04 -3.95
CA THR A 48 -0.76 -1.19 -4.98
C THR A 48 -1.32 -2.05 -6.12
N ARG A 49 -1.03 -1.67 -7.36
CA ARG A 49 -1.45 -2.45 -8.54
C ARG A 49 -0.63 -3.74 -8.61
N ILE A 50 -1.24 -4.84 -9.05
CA ILE A 50 -0.62 -6.16 -9.15
C ILE A 50 0.70 -6.12 -9.93
N GLU A 51 0.71 -5.51 -11.11
CA GLU A 51 1.92 -5.46 -11.95
C GLU A 51 3.09 -4.72 -11.26
N ALA A 52 2.80 -3.68 -10.50
CA ALA A 52 3.82 -3.02 -9.70
C ALA A 52 4.29 -3.90 -8.53
N ALA A 53 3.38 -4.62 -7.88
CA ALA A 53 3.69 -5.46 -6.71
C ALA A 53 4.58 -6.66 -7.07
N LYS A 54 4.45 -7.27 -8.26
CA LYS A 54 5.23 -8.44 -8.68
C LYS A 54 6.73 -8.23 -8.53
N ALA A 55 7.28 -7.18 -9.12
CA ALA A 55 8.71 -6.91 -9.08
C ALA A 55 9.24 -6.66 -7.65
N TYR A 56 8.41 -6.06 -6.78
CA TYR A 56 8.74 -5.89 -5.38
C TYR A 56 8.68 -7.20 -4.60
N TYR A 57 7.67 -8.01 -4.86
CA TYR A 57 7.52 -9.32 -4.24
C TYR A 57 8.72 -10.22 -4.54
N ASP A 58 9.10 -10.35 -5.80
CA ASP A 58 10.24 -11.18 -6.22
C ASP A 58 11.56 -10.72 -5.56
N ARG A 59 11.80 -9.40 -5.54
CA ARG A 59 12.99 -8.84 -4.88
C ARG A 59 12.96 -9.07 -3.37
N PHE A 60 11.81 -8.86 -2.74
CA PHE A 60 11.64 -8.96 -1.31
C PHE A 60 11.79 -10.39 -0.81
N THR A 61 11.14 -11.36 -1.45
CA THR A 61 11.23 -12.79 -1.10
C THR A 61 12.62 -13.36 -1.35
N LYS A 62 13.35 -12.83 -2.34
CA LYS A 62 14.74 -13.21 -2.57
C LYS A 62 15.68 -12.74 -1.45
N CYS A 63 15.46 -11.55 -0.92
CA CYS A 63 16.27 -10.99 0.17
C CYS A 63 15.81 -11.47 1.56
N LEU A 64 14.51 -11.63 1.75
CA LEU A 64 13.86 -11.99 3.00
C LEU A 64 12.91 -13.17 2.73
N PRO A 65 13.46 -14.38 2.61
CA PRO A 65 12.71 -15.56 2.16
C PRO A 65 11.72 -16.12 3.19
N ASP A 66 11.84 -15.70 4.45
CA ASP A 66 11.06 -16.24 5.56
C ASP A 66 10.80 -15.19 6.67
N ILE A 67 9.99 -15.57 7.64
CA ILE A 67 9.65 -14.73 8.79
C ILE A 67 10.86 -14.40 9.67
N PRO A 68 11.78 -15.34 9.98
CA PRO A 68 13.00 -15.04 10.73
C PRO A 68 13.88 -13.99 10.06
N SER A 69 14.12 -14.08 8.76
CA SER A 69 14.90 -13.08 8.02
C SER A 69 14.23 -11.69 8.02
N LEU A 70 12.89 -11.64 7.86
CA LEU A 70 12.11 -10.41 7.97
C LEU A 70 12.16 -9.82 9.40
N ALA A 71 12.18 -10.63 10.42
CA ALA A 71 12.33 -10.17 11.80
C ALA A 71 13.73 -9.58 12.08
N ALA A 72 14.76 -10.20 11.51
CA ALA A 72 16.17 -9.84 11.74
C ALA A 72 16.66 -8.65 10.94
N VAL A 73 16.08 -8.35 9.76
CA VAL A 73 16.50 -7.24 8.88
C VAL A 73 16.49 -5.91 9.63
N SER A 74 17.42 -5.00 9.34
CA SER A 74 17.36 -3.63 9.87
C SER A 74 16.14 -2.87 9.35
N GLU A 75 15.66 -1.85 10.09
CA GLU A 75 14.53 -1.03 9.59
C GLU A 75 14.92 -0.27 8.31
N GLU A 76 16.16 0.15 8.20
CA GLU A 76 16.67 0.90 7.05
C GLU A 76 16.69 0.04 5.78
N GLU A 77 17.22 -1.17 5.86
CA GLU A 77 17.21 -2.13 4.74
C GLU A 77 15.78 -2.52 4.34
N LEU A 78 14.91 -2.78 5.33
CA LEU A 78 13.50 -3.06 5.06
C LEU A 78 12.81 -1.93 4.32
N LEU A 79 13.00 -0.67 4.77
CA LEU A 79 12.41 0.50 4.11
C LEU A 79 13.02 0.72 2.72
N LYS A 80 14.29 0.36 2.51
CA LYS A 80 14.93 0.40 1.20
C LYS A 80 14.34 -0.64 0.25
N LEU A 81 14.14 -1.87 0.70
CA LEU A 81 13.45 -2.91 -0.09
C LEU A 81 11.99 -2.52 -0.43
N TRP A 82 11.36 -1.72 0.42
CA TRP A 82 9.98 -1.25 0.26
C TRP A 82 9.86 0.07 -0.51
N GLU A 83 10.98 0.71 -0.84
CA GLU A 83 11.01 2.02 -1.49
C GLU A 83 10.22 2.02 -2.82
N GLY A 84 9.27 2.93 -2.95
CA GLY A 84 8.39 3.04 -4.12
C GLY A 84 7.00 2.43 -3.95
N LEU A 85 6.80 1.44 -3.06
CA LEU A 85 5.47 0.86 -2.77
C LEU A 85 4.56 1.81 -2.00
N GLY A 86 5.12 2.77 -1.27
CA GLY A 86 4.37 3.69 -0.42
C GLY A 86 3.78 3.03 0.84
N TYR A 87 3.04 3.82 1.64
CA TYR A 87 2.42 3.32 2.89
C TYR A 87 3.38 2.52 3.77
N TYR A 88 4.54 3.08 4.06
CA TYR A 88 5.68 2.43 4.71
C TYR A 88 5.37 1.83 6.09
N ASN A 89 4.29 2.26 6.74
CA ASN A 89 3.81 1.60 7.95
C ASN A 89 3.43 0.12 7.73
N ARG A 90 3.12 -0.27 6.49
CA ARG A 90 2.90 -1.70 6.15
C ARG A 90 4.17 -2.50 6.37
N ALA A 91 5.31 -2.04 5.85
CA ALA A 91 6.60 -2.70 6.05
C ALA A 91 6.99 -2.76 7.53
N ARG A 92 6.81 -1.67 8.28
CA ARG A 92 7.09 -1.65 9.72
C ARG A 92 6.21 -2.62 10.50
N ASN A 93 4.93 -2.69 10.16
CA ASN A 93 4.02 -3.64 10.78
C ASN A 93 4.36 -5.09 10.42
N LEU A 94 4.78 -5.37 9.17
CA LEU A 94 5.32 -6.68 8.77
C LEU A 94 6.49 -7.09 9.67
N LYS A 95 7.48 -6.21 9.86
CA LYS A 95 8.63 -6.49 10.73
C LYS A 95 8.22 -6.70 12.20
N LYS A 96 7.33 -5.84 12.73
CA LYS A 96 6.82 -5.99 14.10
C LYS A 96 6.10 -7.33 14.29
N ALA A 97 5.24 -7.69 13.34
CA ALA A 97 4.54 -8.97 13.37
C ALA A 97 5.52 -10.14 13.23
N ALA A 98 6.51 -10.06 12.35
CA ALA A 98 7.55 -11.07 12.19
C ALA A 98 8.34 -11.29 13.50
N SER A 99 8.71 -10.21 14.20
CA SER A 99 9.39 -10.32 15.50
C SER A 99 8.53 -11.02 16.55
N LEU A 100 7.23 -10.72 16.62
CA LEU A 100 6.29 -11.43 17.52
C LEU A 100 6.09 -12.89 17.12
N LEU A 101 6.08 -13.18 15.82
CA LEU A 101 5.96 -14.57 15.34
C LEU A 101 7.18 -15.40 15.69
N VAL A 102 8.38 -14.84 15.60
CA VAL A 102 9.62 -15.52 16.07
C VAL A 102 9.58 -15.72 17.58
N GLU A 103 9.16 -14.70 18.35
CA GLU A 103 9.12 -14.75 19.81
C GLU A 103 8.10 -15.79 20.35
N ARG A 104 6.91 -15.92 19.71
CA ARG A 104 5.77 -16.62 20.30
C ARG A 104 5.25 -17.82 19.51
N TYR A 105 5.66 -17.95 18.25
CA TYR A 105 5.10 -18.92 17.31
C TYR A 105 6.18 -19.61 16.45
N ASP A 106 7.42 -19.70 16.94
CA ASP A 106 8.57 -20.34 16.26
C ASP A 106 8.75 -19.85 14.80
N GLY A 107 8.50 -18.58 14.55
CA GLY A 107 8.62 -17.99 13.23
C GLY A 107 7.55 -18.45 12.22
N ARG A 108 6.39 -18.89 12.68
CA ARG A 108 5.28 -19.37 11.83
C ARG A 108 4.02 -18.55 12.08
N LEU A 109 3.24 -18.35 11.04
CA LEU A 109 1.90 -17.78 11.18
C LEU A 109 0.97 -18.83 11.81
N PRO A 110 0.13 -18.47 12.81
CA PRO A 110 -0.82 -19.41 13.39
C PRO A 110 -1.97 -19.70 12.42
N ALA A 111 -2.41 -20.98 12.38
CA ALA A 111 -3.60 -21.40 11.63
C ALA A 111 -4.89 -21.12 12.42
N ASP A 112 -5.08 -19.86 12.84
CA ASP A 112 -6.19 -19.40 13.64
C ASP A 112 -6.49 -17.94 13.30
N TYR A 113 -7.77 -17.65 12.99
CA TYR A 113 -8.19 -16.32 12.55
C TYR A 113 -8.00 -15.24 13.63
N ASP A 114 -8.34 -15.52 14.87
CA ASP A 114 -8.28 -14.55 15.96
C ASP A 114 -6.83 -14.28 16.37
N LEU A 115 -5.97 -15.30 16.36
CA LEU A 115 -4.53 -15.13 16.57
C LEU A 115 -3.90 -14.31 15.42
N LEU A 116 -4.25 -14.59 14.17
CA LEU A 116 -3.81 -13.76 13.02
C LEU A 116 -4.24 -12.31 13.19
N LEU A 117 -5.50 -12.07 13.58
CA LEU A 117 -6.06 -10.73 13.77
C LEU A 117 -5.36 -9.94 14.89
N SER A 118 -4.76 -10.63 15.87
CA SER A 118 -4.02 -10.01 16.97
C SER A 118 -2.65 -9.45 16.56
N LEU A 119 -2.13 -9.84 15.37
CA LEU A 119 -0.81 -9.44 14.91
C LEU A 119 -0.79 -8.03 14.33
N PRO A 120 0.28 -7.25 14.56
CA PRO A 120 0.42 -5.89 14.03
C PRO A 120 0.24 -5.81 12.50
N GLY A 121 -0.67 -4.96 12.05
CA GLY A 121 -0.91 -4.73 10.62
C GLY A 121 -1.77 -5.79 9.92
N ILE A 122 -2.21 -6.82 10.62
CA ILE A 122 -3.15 -7.81 10.11
C ILE A 122 -4.57 -7.41 10.56
N GLY A 123 -5.36 -6.92 9.61
CA GLY A 123 -6.77 -6.62 9.82
C GLY A 123 -7.65 -7.81 9.40
N ARG A 124 -8.97 -7.68 9.59
CA ARG A 124 -9.97 -8.72 9.26
C ARG A 124 -9.82 -9.29 7.86
N TYR A 125 -9.62 -8.42 6.87
CA TYR A 125 -9.38 -8.84 5.50
C TYR A 125 -8.14 -9.73 5.36
N THR A 126 -6.99 -9.25 5.85
CA THR A 126 -5.72 -9.98 5.73
C THR A 126 -5.75 -11.28 6.55
N ALA A 127 -6.36 -11.26 7.74
CA ALA A 127 -6.57 -12.48 8.54
C ALA A 127 -7.43 -13.50 7.79
N GLY A 128 -8.55 -13.07 7.19
CA GLY A 128 -9.40 -13.93 6.37
C GLY A 128 -8.69 -14.49 5.14
N ALA A 129 -7.90 -13.68 4.45
CA ALA A 129 -7.11 -14.12 3.30
C ALA A 129 -6.07 -15.18 3.69
N ILE A 130 -5.27 -14.94 4.73
CA ILE A 130 -4.28 -15.92 5.22
C ILE A 130 -4.99 -17.19 5.69
N ALA A 131 -6.02 -17.05 6.51
CA ALA A 131 -6.76 -18.19 7.07
C ALA A 131 -7.35 -19.08 5.97
N SER A 132 -7.94 -18.49 4.93
CA SER A 132 -8.59 -19.26 3.87
C SER A 132 -7.63 -19.77 2.82
N ILE A 133 -6.70 -18.92 2.32
CA ILE A 133 -5.83 -19.27 1.20
C ILE A 133 -4.70 -20.20 1.65
N ALA A 134 -4.08 -19.93 2.80
CA ALA A 134 -2.93 -20.71 3.25
C ALA A 134 -3.29 -21.90 4.13
N TYR A 135 -4.44 -21.82 4.85
CA TYR A 135 -4.83 -22.84 5.82
C TYR A 135 -6.17 -23.53 5.52
N GLY A 136 -6.88 -23.13 4.48
CA GLY A 136 -8.17 -23.73 4.12
C GLY A 136 -9.28 -23.50 5.17
N LEU A 137 -9.17 -22.48 6.01
CA LEU A 137 -10.19 -22.14 6.99
C LEU A 137 -11.33 -21.35 6.33
N ALA A 138 -12.57 -21.65 6.68
CA ALA A 138 -13.75 -21.02 6.11
C ALA A 138 -13.95 -19.57 6.64
N GLU A 139 -12.99 -18.69 6.37
CA GLU A 139 -12.95 -17.30 6.80
C GLU A 139 -13.01 -16.33 5.60
N PRO A 140 -13.97 -15.39 5.56
CA PRO A 140 -14.13 -14.48 4.43
C PRO A 140 -13.07 -13.38 4.45
N ALA A 141 -12.54 -13.03 3.27
CA ALA A 141 -11.66 -11.91 3.04
C ALA A 141 -12.38 -10.79 2.28
N VAL A 142 -12.95 -9.82 3.02
CA VAL A 142 -13.82 -8.78 2.44
C VAL A 142 -13.03 -7.49 2.19
N ASP A 143 -12.61 -7.29 0.95
CA ASP A 143 -11.97 -6.07 0.46
C ASP A 143 -12.95 -5.15 -0.31
N GLY A 144 -12.43 -4.13 -0.97
CA GLY A 144 -13.23 -3.25 -1.82
C GLY A 144 -13.76 -3.91 -3.09
N ASN A 145 -13.06 -4.93 -3.61
CA ASN A 145 -13.51 -5.72 -4.77
C ASN A 145 -14.69 -6.61 -4.40
N VAL A 146 -14.54 -7.36 -3.32
CA VAL A 146 -15.59 -8.23 -2.77
C VAL A 146 -16.85 -7.42 -2.46
N LEU A 147 -16.73 -6.28 -1.78
CA LEU A 147 -17.88 -5.41 -1.51
C LEU A 147 -18.54 -4.91 -2.80
N ARG A 148 -17.78 -4.53 -3.81
CA ARG A 148 -18.35 -4.08 -5.10
C ARG A 148 -19.13 -5.18 -5.79
N VAL A 149 -18.53 -6.38 -5.90
CA VAL A 149 -19.15 -7.54 -6.53
C VAL A 149 -20.45 -7.89 -5.81
N THR A 150 -20.41 -8.05 -4.49
CA THR A 150 -21.57 -8.47 -3.70
C THR A 150 -22.68 -7.43 -3.64
N MET A 151 -22.33 -6.11 -3.56
CA MET A 151 -23.35 -5.04 -3.61
C MET A 151 -24.05 -4.95 -4.96
N ARG A 152 -23.32 -5.13 -6.07
CA ARG A 152 -23.92 -5.22 -7.42
C ARG A 152 -24.76 -6.49 -7.56
N TYR A 153 -24.23 -7.63 -7.13
CA TYR A 153 -24.94 -8.90 -7.17
C TYR A 153 -26.30 -8.84 -6.45
N LEU A 154 -26.32 -8.22 -5.27
CA LEU A 154 -27.52 -8.06 -4.43
C LEU A 154 -28.36 -6.82 -4.78
N ASN A 155 -27.94 -5.97 -5.72
CA ASN A 155 -28.53 -4.67 -5.99
C ASN A 155 -28.73 -3.82 -4.72
N CYS A 156 -27.69 -3.68 -3.91
CA CYS A 156 -27.75 -3.07 -2.59
C CYS A 156 -27.21 -1.65 -2.58
N ASP A 157 -28.03 -0.69 -2.11
CA ASP A 157 -27.68 0.74 -2.04
C ASP A 157 -26.96 1.17 -0.74
N GLU A 158 -26.65 0.22 0.15
CA GLU A 158 -25.93 0.56 1.37
C GLU A 158 -24.52 1.07 1.06
N ASP A 159 -24.08 2.12 1.78
CA ASP A 159 -22.75 2.71 1.60
C ASP A 159 -21.66 1.77 2.10
N ILE A 160 -20.80 1.30 1.19
CA ILE A 160 -19.69 0.37 1.49
C ILE A 160 -18.57 0.96 2.34
N MET A 161 -18.58 2.28 2.57
CA MET A 161 -17.63 2.94 3.47
C MET A 161 -18.01 2.76 4.94
N LYS A 162 -19.25 2.35 5.23
CA LYS A 162 -19.70 2.08 6.60
C LYS A 162 -19.18 0.73 7.09
N MET A 163 -18.57 0.73 8.28
CA MET A 163 -18.05 -0.50 8.91
C MET A 163 -19.17 -1.52 9.15
N SER A 164 -20.38 -1.08 9.51
CA SER A 164 -21.55 -1.95 9.71
C SER A 164 -21.90 -2.75 8.44
N VAL A 165 -21.80 -2.13 7.26
CA VAL A 165 -22.06 -2.79 5.98
C VAL A 165 -21.00 -3.87 5.71
N ARG A 166 -19.73 -3.55 5.96
CA ARG A 166 -18.64 -4.53 5.84
C ARG A 166 -18.82 -5.71 6.78
N THR A 167 -19.07 -5.47 8.07
CA THR A 167 -19.28 -6.53 9.07
C THR A 167 -20.50 -7.41 8.73
N LYS A 168 -21.58 -6.81 8.22
CA LYS A 168 -22.75 -7.54 7.74
C LYS A 168 -22.40 -8.45 6.56
N MET A 169 -21.62 -7.96 5.60
CA MET A 169 -21.17 -8.75 4.45
C MET A 169 -20.22 -9.88 4.87
N GLU A 170 -19.26 -9.60 5.77
CA GLU A 170 -18.40 -10.65 6.36
C GLU A 170 -19.22 -11.78 6.98
N LYS A 171 -20.24 -11.44 7.76
CA LYS A 171 -21.13 -12.44 8.37
C LYS A 171 -21.90 -13.26 7.32
N GLN A 172 -22.42 -12.59 6.28
CA GLN A 172 -23.17 -13.25 5.22
C GLN A 172 -22.29 -14.17 4.37
N LEU A 173 -21.08 -13.72 4.02
CA LEU A 173 -20.15 -14.54 3.26
C LEU A 173 -19.64 -15.72 4.09
N ARG A 174 -19.37 -15.56 5.39
CA ARG A 174 -18.99 -16.67 6.28
C ARG A 174 -20.02 -17.78 6.30
N ALA A 175 -21.31 -17.44 6.26
CA ALA A 175 -22.39 -18.41 6.27
C ALA A 175 -22.45 -19.29 5.02
N ILE A 176 -21.95 -18.80 3.89
CA ILE A 176 -21.96 -19.49 2.59
C ILE A 176 -20.59 -19.98 2.12
N MET A 177 -19.54 -19.78 2.91
CA MET A 177 -18.19 -20.19 2.55
C MET A 177 -18.12 -21.68 2.25
N PRO A 178 -17.66 -22.10 1.05
CA PRO A 178 -17.44 -23.51 0.77
C PRO A 178 -16.33 -24.06 1.67
N LYS A 179 -16.56 -25.25 2.24
CA LYS A 179 -15.58 -25.89 3.15
C LYS A 179 -14.38 -26.48 2.39
N ASP A 180 -14.61 -26.90 1.17
CA ASP A 180 -13.62 -27.62 0.37
C ASP A 180 -12.65 -26.68 -0.37
N CYS A 181 -13.07 -25.45 -0.66
CA CYS A 181 -12.28 -24.48 -1.43
C CYS A 181 -12.46 -23.02 -0.93
N PRO A 182 -12.29 -22.72 0.37
CA PRO A 182 -12.53 -21.37 0.89
C PRO A 182 -11.54 -20.34 0.35
N GLY A 183 -10.29 -20.73 0.13
CA GLY A 183 -9.26 -19.86 -0.43
C GLY A 183 -9.54 -19.48 -1.89
N GLU A 184 -9.95 -20.45 -2.70
CA GLU A 184 -10.35 -20.25 -4.10
C GLU A 184 -11.58 -19.34 -4.19
N PHE A 185 -12.56 -19.53 -3.32
CA PHE A 185 -13.75 -18.70 -3.27
C PHE A 185 -13.44 -17.23 -2.98
N ASN A 186 -12.60 -16.95 -1.97
CA ASN A 186 -12.16 -15.59 -1.68
C ASN A 186 -11.38 -14.98 -2.84
N GLN A 187 -10.43 -15.72 -3.41
CA GLN A 187 -9.65 -15.28 -4.55
C GLN A 187 -10.52 -15.05 -5.79
N ALA A 188 -11.53 -15.89 -6.01
CA ALA A 188 -12.48 -15.75 -7.11
C ALA A 188 -13.30 -14.46 -7.02
N LEU A 189 -13.78 -14.09 -5.83
CA LEU A 189 -14.49 -12.82 -5.60
C LEU A 189 -13.58 -11.62 -5.89
N MET A 190 -12.33 -11.65 -5.42
CA MET A 190 -11.35 -10.58 -5.66
C MET A 190 -11.01 -10.47 -7.14
N GLU A 191 -10.71 -11.60 -7.80
CA GLU A 191 -10.35 -11.68 -9.21
C GLU A 191 -11.49 -11.18 -10.10
N LEU A 192 -12.72 -11.64 -9.86
CA LEU A 192 -13.91 -11.17 -10.58
C LEU A 192 -14.06 -9.65 -10.45
N GLY A 193 -13.84 -9.12 -9.25
CA GLY A 193 -13.87 -7.68 -9.00
C GLY A 193 -12.80 -6.93 -9.76
N GLU A 194 -11.64 -7.51 -9.96
CA GLU A 194 -10.53 -6.84 -10.62
C GLU A 194 -10.62 -6.87 -12.15
N VAL A 195 -11.01 -8.00 -12.74
CA VAL A 195 -10.93 -8.20 -14.19
C VAL A 195 -12.25 -8.07 -14.93
N ILE A 196 -13.39 -8.28 -14.27
CA ILE A 196 -14.74 -8.27 -14.89
C ILE A 196 -15.63 -7.20 -14.28
N CYS A 197 -15.87 -7.29 -12.97
CA CYS A 197 -16.74 -6.37 -12.24
C CYS A 197 -15.95 -5.10 -11.81
N ILE A 198 -15.31 -4.44 -12.75
CA ILE A 198 -14.33 -3.36 -12.53
C ILE A 198 -14.90 -2.12 -11.83
N PRO A 199 -14.06 -1.35 -11.11
CA PRO A 199 -14.51 -0.17 -10.34
C PRO A 199 -14.75 1.07 -11.20
N ASN A 200 -14.05 1.19 -12.33
CA ASN A 200 -14.09 2.37 -13.20
C ASN A 200 -14.50 1.97 -14.60
N GLY A 201 -15.49 2.67 -15.15
CA GLY A 201 -16.07 2.34 -16.46
C GLY A 201 -17.10 1.21 -16.39
N LYS A 202 -17.61 0.81 -17.55
CA LYS A 202 -18.66 -0.22 -17.67
C LYS A 202 -18.05 -1.61 -17.33
N PRO A 203 -18.62 -2.35 -16.37
CA PRO A 203 -18.17 -3.71 -16.09
C PRO A 203 -18.48 -4.65 -17.26
N LEU A 204 -17.69 -5.73 -17.38
CA LEU A 204 -17.79 -6.69 -18.46
C LEU A 204 -18.85 -7.77 -18.16
N CYS A 205 -20.10 -7.35 -17.95
CA CYS A 205 -21.19 -8.22 -17.49
C CYS A 205 -21.47 -9.40 -18.43
N GLU A 206 -21.24 -9.24 -19.73
CA GLU A 206 -21.40 -10.30 -20.74
C GLU A 206 -20.41 -11.48 -20.54
N LYS A 207 -19.26 -11.21 -19.89
CA LYS A 207 -18.23 -12.22 -19.57
C LYS A 207 -18.36 -12.72 -18.10
N CYS A 208 -19.29 -12.17 -17.34
CA CYS A 208 -19.43 -12.45 -15.92
C CYS A 208 -20.14 -13.79 -15.67
N PRO A 209 -19.54 -14.73 -14.92
CA PRO A 209 -20.18 -15.99 -14.60
C PRO A 209 -21.48 -15.82 -13.80
N LEU A 210 -21.64 -14.66 -13.15
CA LEU A 210 -22.79 -14.32 -12.30
C LEU A 210 -23.84 -13.45 -13.01
N SER A 211 -23.68 -13.14 -14.33
CA SER A 211 -24.55 -12.17 -15.03
C SER A 211 -26.03 -12.53 -14.94
N HIS A 212 -26.38 -13.80 -15.10
CA HIS A 212 -27.74 -14.31 -15.06
C HIS A 212 -28.37 -14.27 -13.64
N LEU A 213 -27.57 -14.16 -12.58
CA LEU A 213 -28.01 -14.06 -11.19
C LEU A 213 -27.93 -12.63 -10.65
N CYS A 214 -27.13 -11.76 -11.28
CA CYS A 214 -26.81 -10.42 -10.79
C CYS A 214 -28.02 -9.48 -10.89
N LEU A 215 -28.51 -9.01 -9.73
CA LEU A 215 -29.68 -8.13 -9.69
C LEU A 215 -29.39 -6.73 -10.24
N ALA A 216 -28.21 -6.17 -9.99
CA ALA A 216 -27.85 -4.87 -10.56
C ALA A 216 -27.80 -4.92 -12.10
N HIS A 217 -27.32 -6.02 -12.67
CA HIS A 217 -27.28 -6.22 -14.12
C HIS A 217 -28.70 -6.35 -14.72
N LYS A 218 -29.56 -7.11 -14.05
CA LYS A 218 -30.96 -7.26 -14.46
C LYS A 218 -31.74 -5.92 -14.45
N GLU A 219 -31.35 -5.01 -13.56
CA GLU A 219 -31.99 -3.69 -13.43
C GLU A 219 -31.20 -2.57 -14.11
N GLY A 220 -30.07 -2.87 -14.78
CA GLY A 220 -29.24 -1.87 -15.47
C GLY A 220 -28.55 -0.88 -14.53
N ARG A 221 -28.30 -1.27 -13.26
CA ARG A 221 -27.75 -0.39 -12.20
C ARG A 221 -26.29 -0.66 -11.85
N GLU A 222 -25.59 -1.47 -12.61
CA GLU A 222 -24.19 -1.82 -12.34
C GLU A 222 -23.23 -0.63 -12.31
N MET A 223 -23.59 0.48 -13.01
CA MET A 223 -22.79 1.71 -12.98
C MET A 223 -23.09 2.60 -11.77
N GLU A 224 -24.24 2.45 -11.14
CA GLU A 224 -24.63 3.21 -9.95
C GLU A 224 -24.05 2.63 -8.66
N LEU A 225 -23.72 1.34 -8.67
CA LEU A 225 -23.28 0.57 -7.51
C LEU A 225 -21.79 0.23 -7.60
N PRO A 226 -21.11 0.11 -6.45
CA PRO A 226 -21.60 0.32 -5.09
C PRO A 226 -21.71 1.80 -4.73
N LYS A 227 -22.62 2.14 -3.83
CA LYS A 227 -22.69 3.50 -3.28
C LYS A 227 -21.51 3.75 -2.34
N LYS A 228 -20.93 4.96 -2.46
CA LYS A 228 -19.80 5.42 -1.65
C LYS A 228 -20.01 6.87 -1.26
N ALA A 229 -19.81 7.18 0.01
CA ALA A 229 -19.76 8.57 0.45
C ALA A 229 -18.62 9.33 -0.25
N GLU A 230 -18.83 10.61 -0.51
CA GLU A 230 -17.82 11.47 -1.09
C GLU A 230 -16.56 11.55 -0.21
N LYS A 231 -15.41 11.47 -0.85
CA LYS A 231 -14.12 11.64 -0.16
C LYS A 231 -13.91 13.09 0.22
N LYS A 232 -13.45 13.33 1.44
CA LYS A 232 -12.98 14.67 1.86
C LYS A 232 -11.86 15.15 0.92
N LYS A 233 -11.89 16.46 0.61
CA LYS A 233 -10.80 17.09 -0.17
C LYS A 233 -9.47 16.96 0.56
N ARG A 234 -8.39 16.74 -0.18
CA ARG A 234 -7.03 16.69 0.38
C ARG A 234 -6.60 18.06 0.86
N ARG A 235 -5.85 18.10 1.97
CA ARG A 235 -5.15 19.31 2.42
C ARG A 235 -3.95 19.56 1.50
N ILE A 236 -3.76 20.78 1.05
CA ILE A 236 -2.59 21.19 0.26
C ILE A 236 -1.55 21.77 1.22
N GLU A 237 -0.35 21.20 1.18
CA GLU A 237 0.82 21.71 1.90
C GLU A 237 1.84 22.23 0.89
N LYS A 238 2.28 23.48 1.11
CA LYS A 238 3.34 24.10 0.32
C LYS A 238 4.67 23.86 1.01
N LYS A 239 5.69 23.45 0.27
CA LYS A 239 7.02 23.18 0.80
C LYS A 239 8.10 23.78 -0.09
N THR A 240 9.19 24.22 0.54
CA THR A 240 10.43 24.57 -0.13
C THR A 240 11.48 23.53 0.21
N VAL A 241 11.98 22.84 -0.81
CA VAL A 241 12.98 21.78 -0.70
C VAL A 241 14.36 22.35 -1.04
N LEU A 242 15.34 22.09 -0.16
CA LEU A 242 16.70 22.58 -0.26
C LEU A 242 17.63 21.39 -0.51
N VAL A 243 18.16 21.29 -1.72
CA VAL A 243 19.08 20.23 -2.13
C VAL A 243 20.51 20.74 -1.97
N PHE A 244 21.14 20.41 -0.85
CA PHE A 244 22.55 20.75 -0.61
C PHE A 244 23.44 19.85 -1.45
N ARG A 245 24.40 20.44 -2.14
CA ARG A 245 25.37 19.74 -2.98
C ARG A 245 26.79 20.24 -2.74
N GLN A 246 27.74 19.32 -2.65
CA GLN A 246 29.16 19.58 -2.58
C GLN A 246 29.90 18.61 -3.51
N GLY A 247 30.30 19.08 -4.69
CA GLY A 247 30.80 18.20 -5.74
C GLY A 247 29.75 17.17 -6.13
N ASP A 248 30.07 15.89 -6.00
CA ASP A 248 29.18 14.77 -6.29
C ASP A 248 28.38 14.29 -5.05
N ARG A 249 28.59 14.91 -3.89
CA ARG A 249 27.89 14.61 -2.65
C ARG A 249 26.63 15.44 -2.51
N ILE A 250 25.57 14.83 -2.00
CA ILE A 250 24.30 15.48 -1.72
C ILE A 250 23.94 15.37 -0.23
N GLY A 251 23.27 16.41 0.27
CA GLY A 251 22.85 16.50 1.67
C GLY A 251 21.45 15.96 1.88
N ILE A 252 21.34 14.97 2.76
CA ILE A 252 20.05 14.40 3.20
C ILE A 252 19.92 14.51 4.72
N VAL A 253 18.68 14.50 5.20
CA VAL A 253 18.35 14.51 6.63
C VAL A 253 17.36 13.39 6.93
N ARG A 254 17.45 12.85 8.13
CA ARG A 254 16.48 11.85 8.58
C ARG A 254 15.22 12.52 9.11
N ARG A 255 14.06 12.08 8.65
CA ARG A 255 12.77 12.55 9.14
C ARG A 255 12.52 12.06 10.58
N PRO A 256 11.72 12.81 11.37
CA PRO A 256 11.28 12.34 12.68
C PRO A 256 10.60 10.96 12.59
N ASN A 257 10.67 10.20 13.68
CA ASN A 257 10.05 8.88 13.76
C ASN A 257 8.51 8.90 13.87
N GLN A 258 7.89 10.06 13.68
CA GLN A 258 6.44 10.25 13.70
C GLN A 258 5.97 11.08 12.51
N GLY A 259 4.70 10.89 12.12
CA GLY A 259 4.08 11.63 11.03
C GLY A 259 4.27 10.97 9.65
N LEU A 260 4.00 11.75 8.61
CA LEU A 260 4.09 11.29 7.22
C LEU A 260 5.53 10.97 6.84
N LEU A 261 5.78 9.78 6.25
CA LEU A 261 7.10 9.30 5.84
C LEU A 261 8.11 9.24 7.01
N ALA A 262 7.65 8.94 8.22
CA ALA A 262 8.46 8.89 9.43
C ALA A 262 9.72 8.02 9.24
N GLY A 263 10.86 8.47 9.79
CA GLY A 263 12.14 7.76 9.80
C GLY A 263 12.82 7.54 8.44
N MET A 264 12.22 7.99 7.34
CA MET A 264 12.84 7.98 6.02
C MET A 264 13.83 9.15 5.87
N TRP A 265 14.62 9.11 4.80
CA TRP A 265 15.52 10.20 4.46
C TRP A 265 14.87 11.17 3.47
N GLU A 266 15.20 12.44 3.57
CA GLU A 266 14.68 13.48 2.69
C GLU A 266 15.71 14.59 2.46
N PHE A 267 15.46 15.47 1.49
CA PHE A 267 16.13 16.74 1.42
C PHE A 267 15.59 17.69 2.49
N PRO A 268 16.43 18.48 3.17
CA PRO A 268 15.95 19.53 4.07
C PRO A 268 14.82 20.34 3.44
N SER A 269 13.78 20.61 4.20
CA SER A 269 12.62 21.32 3.68
C SER A 269 12.05 22.32 4.69
N LYS A 270 11.47 23.41 4.17
CA LYS A 270 10.76 24.44 4.93
C LYS A 270 9.31 24.51 4.51
N GLU A 271 8.43 24.85 5.44
CA GLU A 271 7.03 25.11 5.13
C GLU A 271 6.88 26.38 4.27
N GLY A 272 5.88 26.38 3.41
CA GLY A 272 5.62 27.48 2.49
C GLY A 272 6.43 27.42 1.19
N HIS A 273 6.13 28.34 0.30
CA HIS A 273 6.85 28.57 -0.94
C HIS A 273 7.77 29.78 -0.80
N LEU A 274 8.98 29.58 -0.31
CA LEU A 274 9.96 30.66 -0.18
C LEU A 274 10.39 31.17 -1.55
N THR A 275 10.63 32.46 -1.65
CA THR A 275 11.28 33.09 -2.79
C THR A 275 12.79 32.87 -2.72
N MET A 276 13.51 33.10 -3.84
CA MET A 276 14.97 33.03 -3.89
C MET A 276 15.61 33.92 -2.80
N GLN A 277 15.05 35.12 -2.59
CA GLN A 277 15.57 36.07 -1.61
C GLN A 277 15.41 35.51 -0.19
N GLN A 278 14.23 35.00 0.15
CA GLN A 278 13.97 34.38 1.46
C GLN A 278 14.83 33.12 1.71
N VAL A 279 15.12 32.35 0.66
CA VAL A 279 16.05 31.22 0.79
C VAL A 279 17.47 31.70 1.09
N LYS A 280 17.95 32.74 0.41
CA LYS A 280 19.27 33.32 0.69
C LYS A 280 19.37 33.90 2.10
N GLU A 281 18.34 34.62 2.58
CA GLU A 281 18.24 35.14 3.94
C GLU A 281 18.31 33.98 4.96
N TYR A 282 17.48 32.94 4.79
CA TYR A 282 17.53 31.75 5.64
C TYR A 282 18.91 31.09 5.68
N LEU A 283 19.56 30.95 4.51
CA LEU A 283 20.89 30.33 4.43
C LEU A 283 21.97 31.18 5.08
N SER A 284 21.92 32.51 4.99
CA SER A 284 22.87 33.39 5.67
C SER A 284 22.81 33.30 7.20
N GLU A 285 21.68 32.88 7.76
CA GLU A 285 21.52 32.65 9.21
C GLU A 285 21.92 31.22 9.64
N THR A 286 21.87 30.25 8.72
CA THR A 286 22.00 28.84 9.08
C THR A 286 23.25 28.17 8.55
N VAL A 287 23.92 28.77 7.56
CA VAL A 287 25.12 28.23 6.91
C VAL A 287 26.27 29.20 7.11
N SER A 288 27.37 28.72 7.66
CA SER A 288 28.52 29.57 8.00
C SER A 288 29.50 29.86 6.84
N CYS A 289 29.14 29.44 5.60
CA CYS A 289 29.95 29.67 4.42
C CYS A 289 29.15 30.32 3.28
N GLU A 290 29.83 30.94 2.35
CA GLU A 290 29.19 31.49 1.14
C GLU A 290 28.68 30.35 0.26
N VAL A 291 27.41 30.43 -0.19
CA VAL A 291 26.77 29.40 -1.01
C VAL A 291 26.17 29.98 -2.28
N THR A 292 26.17 29.18 -3.33
CA THR A 292 25.44 29.51 -4.56
C THR A 292 24.07 28.84 -4.55
N VAL A 293 23.01 29.62 -4.83
CA VAL A 293 21.62 29.13 -4.84
C VAL A 293 21.09 29.14 -6.28
N LYS A 294 20.64 27.96 -6.75
CA LYS A 294 19.98 27.81 -8.05
C LYS A 294 18.55 27.30 -7.87
N ARG A 295 17.64 27.75 -8.72
CA ARG A 295 16.24 27.28 -8.69
C ARG A 295 16.11 25.97 -9.46
N LEU A 296 15.46 24.99 -8.86
CA LEU A 296 15.06 23.73 -9.48
C LEU A 296 13.61 23.80 -9.98
N LYS A 297 13.21 22.84 -10.85
CA LYS A 297 11.82 22.68 -11.27
C LYS A 297 10.96 22.33 -10.07
N SER A 298 9.77 22.91 -10.01
CA SER A 298 8.80 22.62 -8.95
C SER A 298 8.23 21.20 -9.09
N GLY A 299 7.89 20.59 -7.96
CA GLY A 299 7.30 19.27 -7.90
C GLY A 299 5.93 19.26 -7.22
N LYS A 300 5.15 18.23 -7.52
CA LYS A 300 3.89 17.93 -6.86
C LYS A 300 3.84 16.45 -6.51
N HIS A 301 3.42 16.13 -5.29
CA HIS A 301 3.20 14.74 -4.89
C HIS A 301 1.87 14.61 -4.13
N ILE A 302 1.13 13.53 -4.44
CA ILE A 302 -0.22 13.30 -3.90
C ILE A 302 -0.19 12.09 -2.99
N PHE A 303 -0.47 12.33 -1.70
CA PHE A 303 -0.73 11.29 -0.73
C PHE A 303 -2.24 11.08 -0.55
N SER A 304 -2.66 10.11 0.24
CA SER A 304 -4.09 9.80 0.47
C SER A 304 -4.89 10.98 1.06
N HIS A 305 -4.31 11.76 1.97
CA HIS A 305 -4.99 12.82 2.72
C HIS A 305 -4.35 14.21 2.58
N VAL A 306 -3.16 14.28 1.96
CA VAL A 306 -2.43 15.54 1.76
C VAL A 306 -1.79 15.56 0.36
N GLU A 307 -1.60 16.74 -0.17
CA GLU A 307 -0.94 17.00 -1.43
C GLU A 307 0.19 18.00 -1.20
N TRP A 308 1.42 17.62 -1.53
CA TRP A 308 2.57 18.51 -1.43
C TRP A 308 2.78 19.24 -2.75
N HIS A 309 2.81 20.57 -2.67
CA HIS A 309 3.30 21.45 -3.71
C HIS A 309 4.69 21.94 -3.31
N MET A 310 5.71 21.58 -4.08
CA MET A 310 7.09 21.77 -3.70
C MET A 310 7.82 22.71 -4.65
N ARG A 311 8.56 23.69 -4.11
CA ARG A 311 9.58 24.46 -4.81
C ARG A 311 10.95 23.93 -4.42
N GLY A 312 11.84 23.72 -5.41
CA GLY A 312 13.18 23.23 -5.16
C GLY A 312 14.23 24.32 -5.37
N TYR A 313 15.27 24.25 -4.56
CA TYR A 313 16.48 25.03 -4.73
C TYR A 313 17.70 24.13 -4.49
N GLU A 314 18.68 24.19 -5.41
CA GLU A 314 20.00 23.60 -5.25
C GLU A 314 20.87 24.60 -4.50
N ILE A 315 21.52 24.14 -3.44
CA ILE A 315 22.43 24.91 -2.59
C ILE A 315 23.82 24.34 -2.78
N ILE A 316 24.65 25.03 -3.57
CA ILE A 316 26.02 24.58 -3.87
C ILE A 316 26.95 25.08 -2.76
N LEU A 317 27.55 24.12 -2.07
CA LEU A 317 28.49 24.32 -1.00
C LEU A 317 29.90 24.40 -1.59
N PRO A 318 30.81 25.23 -1.01
CA PRO A 318 32.24 25.27 -1.41
C PRO A 318 32.92 23.93 -1.12
N GLU A 319 34.03 23.67 -1.82
CA GLU A 319 34.91 22.53 -1.51
C GLU A 319 35.56 22.71 -0.13
N GLY A 320 35.74 21.59 0.60
CA GLY A 320 36.36 21.60 1.93
C GLY A 320 35.46 20.88 2.95
N LYS A 321 35.80 20.90 4.24
CA LYS A 321 34.99 20.34 5.30
C LYS A 321 33.88 21.33 5.64
N PRO A 322 32.59 21.05 5.33
CA PRO A 322 31.49 21.83 5.86
C PRO A 322 31.34 21.48 7.34
N GLN A 323 31.82 22.35 8.23
CA GLN A 323 31.46 22.29 9.61
C GLN A 323 30.03 22.87 9.74
N ASP A 324 29.08 22.03 10.18
CA ASP A 324 27.72 22.40 10.61
C ASP A 324 26.87 23.24 9.63
N VAL A 325 26.68 22.72 8.41
CA VAL A 325 25.84 23.41 7.40
C VAL A 325 24.37 23.45 7.81
N VAL A 326 23.83 22.35 8.28
CA VAL A 326 22.47 22.21 8.83
C VAL A 326 22.50 21.08 9.83
N HIS A 327 21.88 21.27 10.98
CA HIS A 327 21.83 20.24 12.01
C HIS A 327 21.28 18.91 11.47
N GLY A 328 22.05 17.83 11.62
CA GLY A 328 21.68 16.49 11.17
C GLY A 328 21.82 16.27 9.66
N LEU A 329 22.45 17.18 8.90
CA LEU A 329 22.72 16.98 7.48
C LEU A 329 23.82 15.93 7.29
N LEU A 330 23.50 14.87 6.55
CA LEU A 330 24.46 13.87 6.09
C LEU A 330 24.80 14.16 4.64
N LEU A 331 26.08 14.43 4.35
CA LEU A 331 26.61 14.56 2.99
C LEU A 331 27.17 13.20 2.56
N CYS A 332 26.58 12.61 1.52
CA CYS A 332 26.99 11.31 0.97
C CYS A 332 26.93 11.32 -0.55
N ASP A 333 27.65 10.41 -1.17
CA ASP A 333 27.68 10.27 -2.62
C ASP A 333 26.31 9.92 -3.17
N LEU A 334 25.96 10.43 -4.34
CA LEU A 334 24.66 10.18 -4.96
C LEU A 334 24.38 8.68 -5.15
N SER A 335 25.41 7.89 -5.50
CA SER A 335 25.30 6.44 -5.60
C SER A 335 24.95 5.79 -4.26
N GLU A 336 25.60 6.24 -3.19
CA GLU A 336 25.30 5.74 -1.84
C GLU A 336 23.86 6.07 -1.40
N VAL A 337 23.38 7.27 -1.74
CA VAL A 337 21.97 7.66 -1.48
C VAL A 337 21.01 6.74 -2.22
N GLN A 338 21.29 6.42 -3.47
CA GLN A 338 20.46 5.53 -4.27
C GLN A 338 20.47 4.08 -3.75
N GLU A 339 21.58 3.60 -3.21
CA GLU A 339 21.72 2.22 -2.74
C GLU A 339 21.24 1.98 -1.32
N LYS A 340 21.56 2.89 -0.39
CA LYS A 340 21.39 2.65 1.05
C LYS A 340 20.18 3.38 1.66
N TYR A 341 19.97 4.64 1.27
CA TYR A 341 19.02 5.50 1.98
C TYR A 341 17.64 5.46 1.32
N PRO A 342 16.56 5.13 2.06
CA PRO A 342 15.19 5.13 1.53
C PRO A 342 14.70 6.57 1.37
N ILE A 343 14.73 7.10 0.14
CA ILE A 343 14.21 8.43 -0.22
C ILE A 343 12.78 8.28 -0.77
N PRO A 344 11.78 8.93 -0.19
CA PRO A 344 10.43 8.90 -0.73
C PRO A 344 10.33 9.39 -2.17
N VAL A 345 9.52 8.72 -2.98
CA VAL A 345 9.26 9.09 -4.40
C VAL A 345 8.87 10.55 -4.56
N ALA A 346 8.27 11.17 -3.53
CA ALA A 346 7.95 12.59 -3.52
C ALA A 346 9.15 13.50 -3.83
N PHE A 347 10.37 13.06 -3.50
CA PHE A 347 11.60 13.82 -3.70
C PHE A 347 12.38 13.41 -4.95
N HIS A 348 12.01 12.34 -5.66
CA HIS A 348 12.72 11.87 -6.84
C HIS A 348 12.79 12.93 -7.97
N ILE A 349 11.77 13.81 -8.05
CA ILE A 349 11.81 14.92 -9.00
C ILE A 349 13.03 15.81 -8.81
N PHE A 350 13.55 15.93 -7.59
CA PHE A 350 14.74 16.73 -7.31
C PHE A 350 16.03 15.93 -7.52
N LEU A 351 16.03 14.61 -7.20
CA LEU A 351 17.15 13.71 -7.50
C LEU A 351 17.51 13.66 -8.99
N HIS A 352 16.53 13.77 -9.88
CA HIS A 352 16.75 13.74 -11.32
C HIS A 352 17.20 15.07 -11.92
N GLN A 353 17.38 16.10 -11.11
CA GLN A 353 17.78 17.45 -11.58
C GLN A 353 19.20 17.85 -11.16
N ILE A 354 19.87 16.98 -10.39
CA ILE A 354 21.20 17.21 -9.83
C ILE A 354 22.21 16.21 -10.36
#